data_23e1745b954e6a36626b04e8f5f01aca
#
_entry.id   23e1745b954e6a36626b04e8f5f01aca
#
_cell.length_a   1.000
_cell.length_b   1.000
_cell.length_c   1.000
_cell.angle_alpha   90.00
_cell.angle_beta   90.00
_cell.angle_gamma   90.00
#
_symmetry.space_group_name_H-M   'P 1'
#
loop_
_entity.id
_entity.type
_entity.pdbx_description
1 polymer ?
#
loop_
_entity_poly.entity_id
_entity_poly.type
_entity_poly.pdbx_seq_one_letter_code
_entity_poly.pdbx_strand_id
1 'polypeptide(L)'
;FDKQRAGASALATEVAKRVLRVKIADPMSGFFMIRRDRFEALAPQLSTQGFKILLDVVATAHGDLRVKEIPYTFGSRLHGESKLDSMVALDFLGLVLAKVTNDVVSLRFLLFAMVGSLGLVVHFAALYTALEIFRIPFAEAQACGAVCAMTSNFILNNFLTYRDQRLKGLAILRGLLLFYLVCSVGLFANVGVAFSVYDQQPIWWLAGAAGALMGVVWNYAMSGLFVWRKR
;
A
#
# COMPACT_ATOMS: atom_id res chain seq x y z
N PHE A 1 10.18 -24.73 16.34
CA PHE A 1 9.22 -23.98 15.52
C PHE A 1 8.55 -22.94 16.43
N ASP A 2 8.73 -21.68 16.15
CA ASP A 2 8.22 -20.59 16.98
C ASP A 2 6.67 -20.58 16.89
N LYS A 3 5.98 -20.79 18.01
CA LYS A 3 4.50 -20.90 18.08
C LYS A 3 3.79 -19.68 17.47
N GLN A 4 4.38 -18.50 17.59
CA GLN A 4 3.82 -17.27 17.00
C GLN A 4 3.86 -17.29 15.46
N ARG A 5 4.93 -17.86 14.88
CA ARG A 5 5.07 -17.99 13.41
C ARG A 5 4.13 -19.02 12.82
N ALA A 6 3.91 -20.12 13.53
CA ALA A 6 2.91 -21.13 13.13
C ALA A 6 1.50 -20.54 13.14
N GLY A 7 1.16 -19.74 14.16
CA GLY A 7 -0.12 -19.04 14.25
C GLY A 7 -0.33 -18.02 13.12
N ALA A 8 0.68 -17.20 12.81
CA ALA A 8 0.60 -16.24 11.71
C ALA A 8 0.43 -16.90 10.34
N SER A 9 1.14 -18.01 10.10
CA SER A 9 1.01 -18.79 8.86
C SER A 9 -0.38 -19.45 8.74
N ALA A 10 -0.91 -19.99 9.83
CA ALA A 10 -2.25 -20.58 9.86
C ALA A 10 -3.34 -19.54 9.61
N LEU A 11 -3.21 -18.35 10.23
CA LEU A 11 -4.12 -17.23 10.00
C LEU A 11 -4.09 -16.76 8.54
N ALA A 12 -2.90 -16.59 7.96
CA ALA A 12 -2.75 -16.20 6.56
C ALA A 12 -3.39 -17.24 5.62
N THR A 13 -3.21 -18.53 5.88
CA THR A 13 -3.85 -19.62 5.13
C THR A 13 -5.37 -19.58 5.25
N GLU A 14 -5.90 -19.35 6.44
CA GLU A 14 -7.35 -19.28 6.68
C GLU A 14 -7.96 -18.04 5.98
N VAL A 15 -7.30 -16.89 6.07
CA VAL A 15 -7.71 -15.68 5.34
C VAL A 15 -7.71 -15.92 3.84
N ALA A 16 -6.65 -16.53 3.29
CA ALA A 16 -6.59 -16.85 1.87
C ALA A 16 -7.74 -17.76 1.44
N LYS A 17 -8.04 -18.82 2.22
CA LYS A 17 -9.12 -19.75 1.92
C LYS A 17 -10.49 -19.09 1.93
N ARG A 18 -10.79 -18.30 2.97
CA ARG A 18 -12.10 -17.65 3.13
C ARG A 18 -12.32 -16.51 2.14
N VAL A 19 -11.33 -15.64 2.02
CA VAL A 19 -11.45 -14.40 1.25
C VAL A 19 -11.30 -14.64 -0.25
N LEU A 20 -10.31 -15.46 -0.64
CA LEU A 20 -10.03 -15.78 -2.04
C LEU A 20 -10.71 -17.07 -2.52
N ARG A 21 -11.49 -17.74 -1.66
CA ARG A 21 -12.20 -18.99 -1.96
C ARG A 21 -11.28 -20.11 -2.52
N VAL A 22 -10.04 -20.13 -2.07
CA VAL A 22 -9.02 -21.09 -2.51
C VAL A 22 -9.22 -22.44 -1.84
N LYS A 23 -9.40 -23.51 -2.64
CA LYS A 23 -9.72 -24.87 -2.15
C LYS A 23 -8.49 -25.79 -2.11
N ILE A 24 -7.35 -25.31 -1.56
CA ILE A 24 -6.15 -26.12 -1.35
C ILE A 24 -5.69 -26.04 0.10
N ALA A 25 -5.02 -27.07 0.59
CA ALA A 25 -4.62 -27.17 2.00
C ALA A 25 -3.53 -26.14 2.33
N ASP A 26 -2.49 -26.05 1.49
CA ASP A 26 -1.39 -25.10 1.65
C ASP A 26 -1.21 -24.19 0.42
N PRO A 27 -1.94 -23.07 0.32
CA PRO A 27 -1.80 -22.11 -0.77
C PRO A 27 -0.48 -21.32 -0.72
N MET A 28 0.27 -21.44 0.37
CA MET A 28 1.54 -20.75 0.56
C MET A 28 2.75 -21.59 0.15
N SER A 29 2.55 -22.82 -0.30
CA SER A 29 3.63 -23.71 -0.71
C SER A 29 4.44 -23.12 -1.87
N GLY A 30 5.76 -23.27 -1.78
CA GLY A 30 6.68 -22.99 -2.89
C GLY A 30 6.85 -24.18 -3.84
N PHE A 31 6.28 -25.35 -3.52
CA PHE A 31 6.41 -26.56 -4.31
C PHE A 31 5.11 -26.85 -5.04
N PHE A 32 5.08 -26.58 -6.33
CA PHE A 32 3.93 -26.89 -7.18
C PHE A 32 4.37 -27.08 -8.63
N MET A 33 3.55 -27.77 -9.40
CA MET A 33 3.64 -27.87 -10.85
C MET A 33 2.33 -27.45 -11.46
N ILE A 34 2.41 -26.76 -12.58
CA ILE A 34 1.26 -26.35 -13.40
C ILE A 34 1.56 -26.63 -14.87
N ARG A 35 0.54 -26.98 -15.63
CA ARG A 35 0.67 -27.13 -17.08
C ARG A 35 0.99 -25.78 -17.73
N ARG A 36 1.91 -25.79 -18.69
CA ARG A 36 2.40 -24.59 -19.35
C ARG A 36 1.26 -23.80 -19.99
N ASP A 37 0.37 -24.47 -20.72
CA ASP A 37 -0.78 -23.85 -21.37
C ASP A 37 -1.69 -23.11 -20.38
N ARG A 38 -1.91 -23.68 -19.17
CA ARG A 38 -2.70 -23.06 -18.13
C ARG A 38 -1.99 -21.88 -17.46
N PHE A 39 -0.69 -22.01 -17.25
CA PHE A 39 0.10 -20.91 -16.71
C PHE A 39 0.16 -19.71 -17.66
N GLU A 40 0.41 -19.96 -18.93
CA GLU A 40 0.47 -18.89 -19.96
C GLU A 40 -0.87 -18.15 -20.10
N ALA A 41 -2.00 -18.85 -19.97
CA ALA A 41 -3.32 -18.21 -19.97
C ALA A 41 -3.57 -17.30 -18.75
N LEU A 42 -3.02 -17.63 -17.59
CA LEU A 42 -3.18 -16.86 -16.35
C LEU A 42 -2.11 -15.77 -16.19
N ALA A 43 -0.92 -15.95 -16.76
CA ALA A 43 0.24 -15.10 -16.55
C ALA A 43 -0.02 -13.59 -16.73
N PRO A 44 -0.81 -13.12 -17.73
CA PRO A 44 -1.12 -11.70 -17.87
C PRO A 44 -1.91 -11.09 -16.70
N GLN A 45 -2.60 -11.91 -15.90
CA GLN A 45 -3.46 -11.51 -14.80
C GLN A 45 -2.80 -11.75 -13.43
N LEU A 46 -1.58 -12.30 -13.41
CA LEU A 46 -0.86 -12.54 -12.17
C LEU A 46 -0.26 -11.25 -11.63
N SER A 47 -0.27 -11.11 -10.31
CA SER A 47 0.43 -10.02 -9.64
C SER A 47 1.94 -10.17 -9.83
N THR A 48 2.62 -9.09 -10.21
CA THR A 48 4.09 -9.07 -10.30
C THR A 48 4.75 -8.86 -8.93
N GLN A 49 3.97 -8.80 -7.86
CA GLN A 49 4.44 -8.52 -6.50
C GLN A 49 4.23 -9.71 -5.56
N GLY A 50 5.26 -10.05 -4.80
CA GLY A 50 5.17 -11.00 -3.69
C GLY A 50 5.74 -12.39 -3.96
N PHE A 51 5.92 -13.14 -2.84
CA PHE A 51 6.55 -14.47 -2.80
C PHE A 51 5.56 -15.63 -2.95
N LYS A 52 4.27 -15.37 -3.19
CA LYS A 52 3.20 -16.36 -3.06
C LYS A 52 2.57 -16.70 -4.42
N ILE A 53 3.41 -17.15 -5.35
CA ILE A 53 3.01 -17.44 -6.74
C ILE A 53 1.87 -18.45 -6.80
N LEU A 54 1.90 -19.52 -6.00
CA LEU A 54 0.84 -20.53 -5.99
C LEU A 54 -0.51 -19.92 -5.58
N LEU A 55 -0.52 -19.10 -4.52
CA LEU A 55 -1.73 -18.40 -4.08
C LEU A 55 -2.29 -17.48 -5.17
N ASP A 56 -1.42 -16.72 -5.83
CA ASP A 56 -1.81 -15.82 -6.91
C ASP A 56 -2.42 -16.59 -8.09
N VAL A 57 -1.76 -17.66 -8.53
CA VAL A 57 -2.25 -18.53 -9.62
C VAL A 57 -3.62 -19.12 -9.29
N VAL A 58 -3.78 -19.70 -8.10
CA VAL A 58 -5.05 -20.37 -7.72
C VAL A 58 -6.16 -19.37 -7.50
N ALA A 59 -5.87 -18.20 -6.93
CA ALA A 59 -6.84 -17.12 -6.76
C ALA A 59 -7.30 -16.54 -8.12
N THR A 60 -6.36 -16.31 -9.04
CA THR A 60 -6.64 -15.80 -10.40
C THR A 60 -7.47 -16.81 -11.22
N ALA A 61 -7.27 -18.09 -11.02
CA ALA A 61 -7.99 -19.14 -11.74
C ALA A 61 -9.46 -19.30 -11.30
N HIS A 62 -9.91 -18.65 -10.22
CA HIS A 62 -11.30 -18.67 -9.71
C HIS A 62 -11.96 -20.06 -9.62
N GLY A 63 -11.16 -21.10 -9.40
CA GLY A 63 -11.63 -22.47 -9.28
C GLY A 63 -11.57 -23.30 -10.58
N ASP A 64 -11.12 -22.76 -11.70
CA ASP A 64 -11.04 -23.47 -12.99
C ASP A 64 -9.87 -24.46 -13.08
N LEU A 65 -9.01 -24.51 -12.08
CA LEU A 65 -7.92 -25.46 -12.01
C LEU A 65 -8.34 -26.76 -11.29
N ARG A 66 -8.10 -27.89 -11.92
CA ARG A 66 -8.17 -29.21 -11.26
C ARG A 66 -6.86 -29.43 -10.51
N VAL A 67 -6.91 -29.31 -9.18
CA VAL A 67 -5.75 -29.41 -8.31
C VAL A 67 -5.72 -30.79 -7.65
N LYS A 68 -4.53 -31.40 -7.61
CA LYS A 68 -4.24 -32.61 -6.82
C LYS A 68 -3.12 -32.30 -5.85
N GLU A 69 -3.36 -32.49 -4.57
CA GLU A 69 -2.35 -32.30 -3.53
C GLU A 69 -1.66 -33.65 -3.27
N ILE A 70 -0.34 -33.62 -3.19
CA ILE A 70 0.49 -34.77 -2.91
C ILE A 70 1.20 -34.49 -1.58
N PRO A 71 0.94 -35.27 -0.52
CA PRO A 71 1.61 -35.07 0.74
C PRO A 71 3.10 -35.37 0.62
N TYR A 72 3.94 -34.55 1.23
CA TYR A 72 5.36 -34.82 1.35
C TYR A 72 5.86 -34.39 2.74
N THR A 73 6.93 -35.06 3.19
CA THR A 73 7.52 -34.76 4.50
C THR A 73 8.55 -33.63 4.36
N PHE A 74 8.32 -32.51 5.05
CA PHE A 74 9.28 -31.43 5.12
C PHE A 74 10.50 -31.85 5.95
N GLY A 75 11.69 -31.83 5.34
CA GLY A 75 12.93 -31.96 6.07
C GLY A 75 13.24 -30.72 6.93
N SER A 76 14.04 -30.89 7.98
CA SER A 76 14.56 -29.75 8.75
C SER A 76 15.45 -28.89 7.85
N ARG A 77 15.31 -27.57 7.94
CA ARG A 77 16.18 -26.63 7.23
C ARG A 77 17.62 -26.78 7.74
N LEU A 78 18.53 -27.09 6.84
CA LEU A 78 19.94 -27.21 7.16
C LEU A 78 20.63 -25.84 7.28
N HIS A 79 20.18 -24.82 6.54
CA HIS A 79 20.75 -23.46 6.55
C HIS A 79 19.68 -22.41 6.26
N GLY A 80 19.84 -21.22 6.82
CA GLY A 80 19.02 -20.02 6.56
C GLY A 80 17.92 -19.76 7.58
N GLU A 81 17.63 -18.48 7.81
CA GLU A 81 16.54 -18.01 8.68
C GLU A 81 15.22 -17.88 7.92
N SER A 82 14.12 -18.07 8.62
CA SER A 82 12.78 -17.83 8.05
C SER A 82 12.54 -16.34 7.88
N LYS A 83 12.39 -15.87 6.64
CA LYS A 83 12.05 -14.49 6.33
C LYS A 83 10.55 -14.21 6.54
N LEU A 84 9.99 -14.57 7.69
CA LEU A 84 8.70 -14.03 8.13
C LEU A 84 8.94 -12.66 8.74
N ASP A 85 9.24 -11.71 7.88
CA ASP A 85 9.36 -10.30 8.21
C ASP A 85 7.99 -9.64 8.06
N SER A 86 7.76 -8.56 8.79
CA SER A 86 6.55 -7.71 8.68
C SER A 86 6.24 -7.32 7.23
N MET A 87 7.28 -7.22 6.39
CA MET A 87 7.17 -6.94 4.96
C MET A 87 6.50 -8.07 4.17
N VAL A 88 6.75 -9.33 4.51
CA VAL A 88 6.08 -10.48 3.88
C VAL A 88 4.60 -10.52 4.22
N ALA A 89 4.24 -10.12 5.44
CA ALA A 89 2.84 -9.98 5.84
C ALA A 89 2.13 -8.86 5.05
N LEU A 90 2.80 -7.72 4.85
CA LEU A 90 2.27 -6.62 4.03
C LEU A 90 2.09 -7.04 2.56
N ASP A 91 3.04 -7.76 1.98
CA ASP A 91 2.94 -8.27 0.60
C ASP A 91 1.79 -9.27 0.47
N PHE A 92 1.57 -10.13 1.47
CA PHE A 92 0.43 -11.03 1.51
C PHE A 92 -0.91 -10.27 1.57
N LEU A 93 -1.02 -9.28 2.47
CA LEU A 93 -2.21 -8.43 2.56
C LEU A 93 -2.47 -7.69 1.24
N GLY A 94 -1.40 -7.23 0.58
CA GLY A 94 -1.48 -6.60 -0.74
C GLY A 94 -2.06 -7.51 -1.81
N LEU A 95 -1.62 -8.76 -1.85
CA LEU A 95 -2.14 -9.76 -2.79
C LEU A 95 -3.62 -10.06 -2.53
N VAL A 96 -3.99 -10.28 -1.26
CA VAL A 96 -5.40 -10.52 -0.88
C VAL A 96 -6.28 -9.35 -1.29
N LEU A 97 -5.84 -8.12 -1.00
CA LEU A 97 -6.57 -6.92 -1.35
C LEU A 97 -6.74 -6.76 -2.86
N ALA A 98 -5.66 -6.93 -3.62
CA ALA A 98 -5.69 -6.85 -5.08
C ALA A 98 -6.72 -7.82 -5.66
N LYS A 99 -6.71 -9.08 -5.21
CA LYS A 99 -7.67 -10.09 -5.69
C LYS A 99 -9.11 -9.83 -5.26
N VAL A 100 -9.33 -9.31 -4.04
CA VAL A 100 -10.69 -8.96 -3.57
C VAL A 100 -11.27 -7.77 -4.32
N THR A 101 -10.42 -6.82 -4.69
CA THR A 101 -10.85 -5.59 -5.38
C THR A 101 -10.71 -5.66 -6.90
N ASN A 102 -10.44 -6.84 -7.46
CA ASN A 102 -10.14 -7.03 -8.89
C ASN A 102 -9.04 -6.04 -9.38
N ASP A 103 -7.96 -5.93 -8.62
CA ASP A 103 -6.81 -5.05 -8.86
C ASP A 103 -7.11 -3.53 -8.90
N VAL A 104 -8.32 -3.11 -8.49
CA VAL A 104 -8.70 -1.69 -8.44
C VAL A 104 -7.94 -0.95 -7.33
N VAL A 105 -7.77 -1.58 -6.16
CA VAL A 105 -7.07 -0.97 -5.02
C VAL A 105 -5.77 -1.70 -4.74
N SER A 106 -4.65 -1.02 -4.94
CA SER A 106 -3.34 -1.57 -4.63
C SER A 106 -2.96 -1.37 -3.15
N LEU A 107 -2.18 -2.30 -2.60
CA LEU A 107 -1.58 -2.12 -1.26
C LEU A 107 -0.79 -0.80 -1.18
N ARG A 108 -0.08 -0.45 -2.26
CA ARG A 108 0.69 0.80 -2.34
C ARG A 108 -0.19 2.03 -2.15
N PHE A 109 -1.38 2.03 -2.74
CA PHE A 109 -2.36 3.11 -2.53
C PHE A 109 -2.82 3.18 -1.07
N LEU A 110 -3.13 2.05 -0.44
CA LEU A 110 -3.53 2.03 0.98
C LEU A 110 -2.42 2.49 1.91
N LEU A 111 -1.18 2.03 1.68
CA LEU A 111 -0.03 2.51 2.46
C LEU A 111 0.17 4.01 2.29
N PHE A 112 0.03 4.52 1.07
CA PHE A 112 0.11 5.97 0.80
C PHE A 112 -0.98 6.75 1.54
N ALA A 113 -2.23 6.28 1.48
CA ALA A 113 -3.35 6.90 2.18
C ALA A 113 -3.18 6.87 3.70
N MET A 114 -2.71 5.74 4.25
CA MET A 114 -2.40 5.60 5.67
C MET A 114 -1.29 6.56 6.11
N VAL A 115 -0.20 6.66 5.34
CA VAL A 115 0.87 7.64 5.61
C VAL A 115 0.32 9.06 5.56
N GLY A 116 -0.55 9.39 4.60
CA GLY A 116 -1.22 10.67 4.53
C GLY A 116 -2.07 10.99 5.77
N SER A 117 -2.78 9.99 6.29
CA SER A 117 -3.57 10.13 7.53
C SER A 117 -2.68 10.38 8.76
N LEU A 118 -1.52 9.71 8.84
CA LEU A 118 -0.53 9.98 9.89
C LEU A 118 0.03 11.42 9.76
N GLY A 119 0.15 11.92 8.55
CA GLY A 119 0.57 13.30 8.29
C GLY A 119 -0.35 14.35 8.93
N LEU A 120 -1.64 14.06 9.09
CA LEU A 120 -2.56 14.95 9.83
C LEU A 120 -2.16 15.06 11.31
N VAL A 121 -1.76 13.95 11.92
CA VAL A 121 -1.29 13.96 13.31
C VAL A 121 -0.02 14.80 13.44
N VAL A 122 0.92 14.64 12.51
CA VAL A 122 2.16 15.45 12.48
C VAL A 122 1.83 16.93 12.25
N HIS A 123 0.90 17.24 11.35
CA HIS A 123 0.45 18.61 11.10
C HIS A 123 -0.07 19.29 12.36
N PHE A 124 -1.04 18.65 13.04
CA PHE A 124 -1.62 19.22 14.25
C PHE A 124 -0.62 19.32 15.40
N ALA A 125 0.26 18.35 15.55
CA ALA A 125 1.31 18.41 16.57
C ALA A 125 2.29 19.58 16.31
N ALA A 126 2.74 19.77 15.07
CA ALA A 126 3.61 20.86 14.69
C ALA A 126 2.91 22.23 14.80
N LEU A 127 1.65 22.32 14.37
CA LEU A 127 0.83 23.53 14.49
C LEU A 127 0.64 23.93 15.96
N TYR A 128 0.26 22.96 16.81
CA TYR A 128 0.11 23.21 18.25
C TYR A 128 1.41 23.70 18.88
N THR A 129 2.52 23.05 18.56
CA THR A 129 3.85 23.44 19.06
C THR A 129 4.23 24.85 18.61
N ALA A 130 3.99 25.19 17.36
CA ALA A 130 4.28 26.52 16.81
C ALA A 130 3.42 27.62 17.49
N LEU A 131 2.12 27.35 17.69
CA LEU A 131 1.20 28.30 18.29
C LEU A 131 1.42 28.47 19.80
N GLU A 132 1.45 27.36 20.55
CA GLU A 132 1.38 27.40 22.00
C GLU A 132 2.76 27.51 22.65
N ILE A 133 3.78 26.92 22.05
CA ILE A 133 5.14 26.91 22.64
C ILE A 133 5.96 28.08 22.07
N PHE A 134 6.01 28.21 20.74
CA PHE A 134 6.83 29.26 20.09
C PHE A 134 6.09 30.57 19.87
N ARG A 135 4.78 30.65 20.12
CA ARG A 135 3.94 31.82 19.96
C ARG A 135 4.02 32.46 18.56
N ILE A 136 4.20 31.62 17.54
CA ILE A 136 4.24 32.05 16.14
C ILE A 136 2.82 32.42 15.70
N PRO A 137 2.61 33.48 14.88
CA PRO A 137 1.29 33.81 14.35
C PRO A 137 0.67 32.64 13.57
N PHE A 138 -0.66 32.59 13.54
CA PHE A 138 -1.40 31.41 13.02
C PHE A 138 -1.03 31.04 11.58
N ALA A 139 -0.85 32.02 10.68
CA ALA A 139 -0.55 31.74 9.27
C ALA A 139 0.80 31.05 9.09
N GLU A 140 1.83 31.50 9.79
CA GLU A 140 3.18 30.91 9.77
C GLU A 140 3.20 29.56 10.49
N ALA A 141 2.48 29.43 11.61
CA ALA A 141 2.33 28.17 12.33
C ALA A 141 1.64 27.10 11.46
N GLN A 142 0.60 27.50 10.72
CA GLN A 142 -0.11 26.63 9.77
C GLN A 142 0.83 26.17 8.64
N ALA A 143 1.63 27.09 8.08
CA ALA A 143 2.63 26.76 7.05
C ALA A 143 3.68 25.77 7.60
N CYS A 144 4.16 26.01 8.82
CA CYS A 144 5.09 25.09 9.50
C CYS A 144 4.49 23.69 9.66
N GLY A 145 3.25 23.60 10.14
CA GLY A 145 2.52 22.33 10.26
C GLY A 145 2.42 21.58 8.93
N ALA A 146 2.07 22.29 7.86
CA ALA A 146 1.98 21.71 6.51
C ALA A 146 3.33 21.20 6.01
N VAL A 147 4.41 21.97 6.17
CA VAL A 147 5.76 21.56 5.76
C VAL A 147 6.21 20.34 6.55
N CYS A 148 6.00 20.29 7.87
CA CYS A 148 6.33 19.15 8.71
C CYS A 148 5.55 17.88 8.28
N ALA A 149 4.25 18.01 8.01
CA ALA A 149 3.41 16.92 7.54
C ALA A 149 3.87 16.41 6.16
N MET A 150 4.09 17.28 5.20
CA MET A 150 4.58 16.89 3.86
C MET A 150 5.95 16.22 3.93
N THR A 151 6.86 16.74 4.76
CA THR A 151 8.19 16.15 4.95
C THR A 151 8.09 14.74 5.55
N SER A 152 7.32 14.57 6.61
CA SER A 152 7.13 13.26 7.24
C SER A 152 6.47 12.26 6.28
N ASN A 153 5.44 12.71 5.53
CA ASN A 153 4.80 11.88 4.51
C ASN A 153 5.76 11.44 3.41
N PHE A 154 6.63 12.35 2.93
CA PHE A 154 7.66 12.00 1.96
C PHE A 154 8.61 10.94 2.52
N ILE A 155 9.11 11.13 3.73
CA ILE A 155 10.03 10.18 4.38
C ILE A 155 9.36 8.82 4.53
N LEU A 156 8.17 8.76 5.14
CA LEU A 156 7.45 7.52 5.35
C LEU A 156 7.11 6.82 4.03
N ASN A 157 6.65 7.55 3.01
CA ASN A 157 6.38 6.98 1.71
C ASN A 157 7.63 6.43 1.03
N ASN A 158 8.78 7.09 1.17
CA ASN A 158 10.06 6.62 0.63
C ASN A 158 10.52 5.30 1.27
N PHE A 159 10.17 5.06 2.56
CA PHE A 159 10.56 3.86 3.29
C PHE A 159 9.54 2.73 3.21
N LEU A 160 8.24 3.04 3.19
CA LEU A 160 7.15 2.07 3.27
C LEU A 160 6.48 1.83 1.91
N THR A 161 5.91 2.88 1.33
CA THR A 161 5.09 2.79 0.12
C THR A 161 5.91 2.51 -1.14
N TYR A 162 7.05 3.21 -1.28
CA TYR A 162 7.94 3.14 -2.44
C TYR A 162 9.29 2.49 -2.10
N ARG A 163 9.31 1.53 -1.19
CA ARG A 163 10.52 0.83 -0.72
C ARG A 163 11.33 0.17 -1.83
N ASP A 164 10.65 -0.33 -2.87
CA ASP A 164 11.23 -0.94 -4.07
C ASP A 164 11.88 0.09 -5.03
N GLN A 165 11.53 1.36 -4.88
CA GLN A 165 12.01 2.49 -5.69
C GLN A 165 12.63 3.59 -4.81
N ARG A 166 13.09 3.21 -3.61
CA ARG A 166 13.56 4.14 -2.59
C ARG A 166 14.64 5.08 -3.11
N LEU A 167 14.40 6.37 -2.95
CA LEU A 167 15.38 7.42 -3.27
C LEU A 167 16.50 7.42 -2.23
N LYS A 168 17.75 7.69 -2.69
CA LYS A 168 18.96 7.75 -1.87
C LYS A 168 19.82 8.94 -2.28
N GLY A 169 20.67 9.41 -1.34
CA GLY A 169 21.60 10.51 -1.61
C GLY A 169 20.89 11.78 -2.10
N LEU A 170 21.47 12.47 -3.06
CA LEU A 170 20.93 13.72 -3.61
C LEU A 170 19.56 13.58 -4.27
N ALA A 171 19.16 12.37 -4.69
CA ALA A 171 17.83 12.13 -5.24
C ALA A 171 16.71 12.36 -4.21
N ILE A 172 17.01 12.26 -2.88
CA ILE A 172 16.05 12.56 -1.82
C ILE A 172 15.64 14.03 -1.88
N LEU A 173 16.59 14.95 -2.01
CA LEU A 173 16.30 16.39 -2.04
C LEU A 173 15.44 16.76 -3.25
N ARG A 174 15.82 16.27 -4.44
CA ARG A 174 15.01 16.47 -5.65
C ARG A 174 13.61 15.85 -5.50
N GLY A 175 13.52 14.65 -4.93
CA GLY A 175 12.25 13.97 -4.70
C GLY A 175 11.36 14.73 -3.73
N LEU A 176 11.92 15.28 -2.64
CA LEU A 176 11.20 16.11 -1.67
C LEU A 176 10.60 17.37 -2.31
N LEU A 177 11.39 18.09 -3.13
CA LEU A 177 10.90 19.27 -3.83
C LEU A 177 9.78 18.93 -4.81
N LEU A 178 9.92 17.85 -5.58
CA LEU A 178 8.87 17.38 -6.47
C LEU A 178 7.62 16.94 -5.70
N PHE A 179 7.79 16.31 -4.54
CA PHE A 179 6.69 15.90 -3.69
C PHE A 179 5.91 17.10 -3.15
N TYR A 180 6.61 18.16 -2.72
CA TYR A 180 5.96 19.41 -2.31
C TYR A 180 5.13 20.02 -3.46
N LEU A 181 5.69 20.06 -4.67
CA LEU A 181 4.96 20.55 -5.84
C LEU A 181 3.71 19.74 -6.12
N VAL A 182 3.83 18.39 -6.11
CA VAL A 182 2.68 17.47 -6.31
C VAL A 182 1.61 17.70 -5.26
N CYS A 183 1.98 17.80 -3.98
CA CYS A 183 1.04 18.01 -2.88
C CYS A 183 0.36 19.39 -2.97
N SER A 184 1.08 20.42 -3.40
CA SER A 184 0.50 21.75 -3.60
C SER A 184 -0.55 21.75 -4.71
N VAL A 185 -0.29 21.10 -5.84
CA VAL A 185 -1.31 20.94 -6.91
C VAL A 185 -2.47 20.08 -6.43
N GLY A 186 -2.22 19.03 -5.66
CA GLY A 186 -3.24 18.20 -5.06
C GLY A 186 -4.18 18.96 -4.12
N LEU A 187 -3.68 19.97 -3.43
CA LEU A 187 -4.50 20.86 -2.60
C LEU A 187 -5.51 21.65 -3.45
N PHE A 188 -5.09 22.20 -4.58
CA PHE A 188 -6.01 22.89 -5.49
C PHE A 188 -7.07 21.94 -6.07
N ALA A 189 -6.70 20.73 -6.44
CA ALA A 189 -7.63 19.71 -6.91
C ALA A 189 -8.65 19.32 -5.83
N ASN A 190 -8.20 19.14 -4.59
CA ASN A 190 -9.05 18.90 -3.42
C ASN A 190 -10.10 20.01 -3.25
N VAL A 191 -9.63 21.26 -3.16
CA VAL A 191 -10.52 22.42 -2.95
C VAL A 191 -11.51 22.57 -4.11
N GLY A 192 -11.05 22.42 -5.35
CA GLY A 192 -11.90 22.54 -6.54
C GLY A 192 -13.03 21.49 -6.55
N VAL A 193 -12.72 20.22 -6.25
CA VAL A 193 -13.73 19.16 -6.18
C VAL A 193 -14.66 19.38 -4.99
N ALA A 194 -14.15 19.72 -3.82
CA ALA A 194 -14.98 19.98 -2.64
C ALA A 194 -15.96 21.12 -2.91
N PHE A 195 -15.51 22.21 -3.52
CA PHE A 195 -16.35 23.36 -3.88
C PHE A 195 -17.43 22.94 -4.89
N SER A 196 -17.09 22.22 -5.95
CA SER A 196 -18.04 21.76 -6.97
C SER A 196 -19.12 20.84 -6.41
N VAL A 197 -18.76 19.95 -5.47
CA VAL A 197 -19.72 19.06 -4.81
C VAL A 197 -20.62 19.86 -3.86
N TYR A 198 -20.06 20.80 -3.11
CA TYR A 198 -20.82 21.63 -2.18
C TYR A 198 -21.84 22.54 -2.88
N ASP A 199 -21.47 23.07 -4.04
CA ASP A 199 -22.36 23.91 -4.87
C ASP A 199 -23.58 23.14 -5.38
N GLN A 200 -23.41 21.85 -5.70
CA GLN A 200 -24.51 21.00 -6.16
C GLN A 200 -25.34 20.41 -5.00
N GLN A 201 -24.66 20.05 -3.92
CA GLN A 201 -25.25 19.49 -2.70
C GLN A 201 -24.56 20.09 -1.48
N PRO A 202 -25.20 21.03 -0.75
CA PRO A 202 -24.57 21.76 0.35
C PRO A 202 -24.42 20.89 1.63
N ILE A 203 -23.82 19.72 1.46
CA ILE A 203 -23.51 18.77 2.52
C ILE A 203 -21.99 18.84 2.75
N TRP A 204 -21.58 19.61 3.75
CA TRP A 204 -20.16 19.94 4.01
C TRP A 204 -19.25 18.72 4.17
N TRP A 205 -19.71 17.67 4.85
CA TRP A 205 -18.90 16.47 5.05
C TRP A 205 -18.72 15.65 3.75
N LEU A 206 -19.75 15.61 2.88
CA LEU A 206 -19.68 14.94 1.58
C LEU A 206 -18.70 15.66 0.66
N ALA A 207 -18.80 16.98 0.58
CA ALA A 207 -17.90 17.83 -0.18
C ALA A 207 -16.45 17.68 0.31
N GLY A 208 -16.24 17.72 1.62
CA GLY A 208 -14.91 17.50 2.22
C GLY A 208 -14.34 16.12 1.93
N ALA A 209 -15.16 15.07 2.02
CA ALA A 209 -14.74 13.70 1.70
C ALA A 209 -14.36 13.54 0.22
N ALA A 210 -15.17 14.11 -0.70
CA ALA A 210 -14.89 14.07 -2.14
C ALA A 210 -13.58 14.80 -2.49
N GLY A 211 -13.38 15.99 -1.93
CA GLY A 211 -12.13 16.74 -2.08
C GLY A 211 -10.92 15.99 -1.53
N ALA A 212 -11.03 15.43 -0.32
CA ALA A 212 -9.95 14.66 0.29
C ALA A 212 -9.59 13.42 -0.55
N LEU A 213 -10.59 12.69 -1.05
CA LEU A 213 -10.36 11.55 -1.93
C LEU A 213 -9.63 11.96 -3.21
N MET A 214 -10.05 13.05 -3.84
CA MET A 214 -9.37 13.60 -5.03
C MET A 214 -7.91 13.97 -4.72
N GLY A 215 -7.65 14.62 -3.58
CA GLY A 215 -6.29 14.97 -3.15
C GLY A 215 -5.42 13.75 -2.95
N VAL A 216 -5.93 12.69 -2.30
CA VAL A 216 -5.18 11.43 -2.09
C VAL A 216 -4.89 10.73 -3.41
N VAL A 217 -5.89 10.61 -4.29
CA VAL A 217 -5.73 9.97 -5.61
C VAL A 217 -4.71 10.73 -6.46
N TRP A 218 -4.83 12.06 -6.53
CA TRP A 218 -3.86 12.91 -7.23
C TRP A 218 -2.45 12.74 -6.70
N ASN A 219 -2.28 12.91 -5.37
CA ASN A 219 -0.97 12.83 -4.74
C ASN A 219 -0.32 11.46 -4.95
N TYR A 220 -1.10 10.38 -4.84
CA TYR A 220 -0.61 9.03 -5.10
C TYR A 220 -0.16 8.85 -6.56
N ALA A 221 -1.01 9.18 -7.52
CA ALA A 221 -0.74 8.99 -8.94
C ALA A 221 0.46 9.82 -9.39
N MET A 222 0.48 11.10 -9.06
CA MET A 222 1.55 12.03 -9.48
C MET A 222 2.86 11.74 -8.74
N SER A 223 2.82 11.35 -7.49
CA SER A 223 4.02 10.95 -6.76
C SER A 223 4.67 9.70 -7.38
N GLY A 224 3.88 8.72 -7.78
CA GLY A 224 4.37 7.53 -8.48
C GLY A 224 5.01 7.84 -9.83
N LEU A 225 4.46 8.82 -10.57
CA LEU A 225 4.94 9.20 -11.90
C LEU A 225 6.18 10.10 -11.87
N PHE A 226 6.24 11.06 -10.94
CA PHE A 226 7.25 12.11 -10.95
C PHE A 226 8.31 11.97 -9.87
N VAL A 227 7.93 11.54 -8.66
CA VAL A 227 8.83 11.43 -7.51
C VAL A 227 9.53 10.08 -7.48
N TRP A 228 8.76 8.97 -7.52
CA TRP A 228 9.27 7.60 -7.46
C TRP A 228 9.13 6.88 -8.81
N ARG A 229 9.65 7.48 -9.86
CA ARG A 229 9.61 6.89 -11.21
C ARG A 229 10.52 5.65 -11.28
N LYS A 230 9.99 4.51 -11.77
CA LYS A 230 10.84 3.38 -12.17
C LYS A 230 11.79 3.84 -13.29
N ARG A 231 13.07 3.66 -13.08
CA ARG A 231 14.10 3.83 -14.11
C ARG A 231 14.27 2.54 -14.85
#